data_2a1d2aa7ce5a4ea48ae3abdae6204d3b
#
_entry.id   2a1d2aa7ce5a4ea48ae3abdae6204d3b
#
_cell.length_a   1.000
_cell.length_b   1.000
_cell.length_c   1.000
_cell.angle_alpha   90.00
_cell.angle_beta   90.00
_cell.angle_gamma   90.00
#
_symmetry.space_group_name_H-M   'P 1'
#
loop_
_entity.id
_entity.type
_entity.pdbx_description
1 polymer ?
#
loop_
_entity_poly.entity_id
_entity_poly.type
_entity_poly.pdbx_seq_one_letter_code
_entity_poly.pdbx_strand_id
1 'polypeptide(L)'
;MNQFVNLERDFKILVGEPHYITIEENNTVSFTMEQVLEVVQYWIETATDKGVFHLHFVVSSKSPNYTHYEEVFQRLQFQYQKSCVTVLKDLSDVTDVEVPFTLKTIDEVGEGTFKTIWLESMRDSIHTKETLSIDQLLYAFQTEIGGRWNEHCLVAVQGEDPVGVILPHIEPGTVEEGRLFYLGVVPNMRGKRYGAMLHEKALYILKEIGASYYIGSTDEMNDAMKQVFFNNNCIQLGEIEKFTRVIRKG
;
A
#
# COMPACT_ATOMS: atom_id res chain seq x y z
N MET A 1 -7.28 -27.84 7.32
CA MET A 1 -6.85 -26.63 8.10
C MET A 1 -7.28 -26.81 9.55
N ASN A 2 -6.33 -26.67 10.45
CA ASN A 2 -6.56 -26.94 11.89
C ASN A 2 -7.56 -25.92 12.46
N GLN A 3 -8.45 -26.32 13.39
CA GLN A 3 -9.54 -25.50 13.96
C GLN A 3 -9.11 -24.19 14.65
N PHE A 4 -7.81 -23.88 14.73
CA PHE A 4 -7.25 -22.76 15.50
C PHE A 4 -6.83 -21.55 14.65
N VAL A 5 -6.68 -21.66 13.34
CA VAL A 5 -6.35 -20.54 12.45
C VAL A 5 -7.63 -19.98 11.84
N ASN A 6 -7.93 -18.73 12.16
CA ASN A 6 -9.05 -18.00 11.55
C ASN A 6 -8.49 -17.00 10.53
N LEU A 7 -8.64 -17.32 9.24
CA LEU A 7 -8.06 -16.53 8.16
C LEU A 7 -8.54 -15.07 8.14
N GLU A 8 -9.81 -14.83 8.46
CA GLU A 8 -10.38 -13.47 8.45
C GLU A 8 -9.94 -12.64 9.67
N ARG A 9 -9.71 -13.28 10.81
CA ARG A 9 -9.27 -12.61 12.03
C ARG A 9 -7.75 -12.40 12.06
N ASP A 10 -7.01 -13.42 11.63
CA ASP A 10 -5.57 -13.50 11.84
C ASP A 10 -4.78 -12.90 10.66
N PHE A 11 -5.45 -12.66 9.53
CA PHE A 11 -4.84 -12.11 8.31
C PHE A 11 -5.73 -11.07 7.67
N LYS A 12 -5.08 -10.04 7.12
CA LYS A 12 -5.68 -9.11 6.19
C LYS A 12 -5.34 -9.55 4.77
N ILE A 13 -6.33 -9.55 3.89
CA ILE A 13 -6.21 -10.09 2.54
C ILE A 13 -6.57 -9.00 1.55
N LEU A 14 -5.60 -8.64 0.70
CA LEU A 14 -5.78 -7.67 -0.38
C LEU A 14 -5.74 -8.42 -1.72
N VAL A 15 -6.75 -8.21 -2.56
CA VAL A 15 -6.92 -8.93 -3.82
C VAL A 15 -6.90 -7.96 -4.99
N GLY A 16 -5.77 -7.91 -5.68
CA GLY A 16 -5.58 -7.15 -6.94
C GLY A 16 -5.54 -8.10 -8.15
N GLU A 17 -6.59 -8.92 -8.35
CA GLU A 17 -6.67 -9.86 -9.47
C GLU A 17 -6.62 -9.16 -10.84
N PRO A 18 -5.98 -9.77 -11.84
CA PRO A 18 -5.22 -11.02 -11.83
C PRO A 18 -3.76 -10.85 -11.40
N HIS A 19 -3.34 -9.68 -10.92
CA HIS A 19 -1.93 -9.36 -10.75
C HIS A 19 -1.35 -9.91 -9.45
N TYR A 20 -2.08 -9.76 -8.33
CA TYR A 20 -1.57 -10.22 -7.03
C TYR A 20 -2.68 -10.56 -6.01
N ILE A 21 -2.28 -11.34 -5.01
CA ILE A 21 -2.92 -11.44 -3.70
C ILE A 21 -1.86 -11.08 -2.66
N THR A 22 -2.18 -10.24 -1.69
CA THR A 22 -1.31 -9.91 -0.56
C THR A 22 -1.96 -10.40 0.73
N ILE A 23 -1.21 -11.14 1.53
CA ILE A 23 -1.57 -11.65 2.85
C ILE A 23 -0.74 -10.91 3.88
N GLU A 24 -1.37 -10.15 4.73
CA GLU A 24 -0.75 -9.39 5.81
C GLU A 24 -1.14 -10.01 7.15
N GLU A 25 -0.15 -10.39 7.97
CA GLU A 25 -0.41 -10.99 9.28
C GLU A 25 -0.79 -9.93 10.31
N ASN A 26 -1.89 -10.16 11.05
CA ASN A 26 -2.36 -9.25 12.10
C ASN A 26 -1.57 -9.34 13.41
N ASN A 27 -0.56 -10.21 13.52
CA ASN A 27 0.38 -10.39 14.67
C ASN A 27 -0.31 -10.64 16.03
N THR A 28 -1.53 -11.13 16.05
CA THR A 28 -2.33 -11.29 17.28
C THR A 28 -2.21 -12.68 17.91
N VAL A 29 -1.72 -13.67 17.16
CA VAL A 29 -1.72 -15.09 17.57
C VAL A 29 -0.37 -15.73 17.25
N SER A 30 0.10 -16.59 18.15
CA SER A 30 1.27 -17.44 17.91
C SER A 30 0.84 -18.73 17.21
N PHE A 31 1.48 -19.05 16.10
CA PHE A 31 1.26 -20.26 15.30
C PHE A 31 2.41 -21.25 15.48
N THR A 32 2.09 -22.53 15.36
CA THR A 32 3.14 -23.56 15.21
C THR A 32 3.70 -23.54 13.78
N MET A 33 4.87 -24.13 13.57
CA MET A 33 5.46 -24.30 12.24
C MET A 33 4.50 -24.99 11.25
N GLU A 34 3.77 -26.02 11.72
CA GLU A 34 2.81 -26.75 10.90
C GLU A 34 1.63 -25.85 10.47
N GLN A 35 1.14 -25.01 11.39
CA GLN A 35 0.06 -24.05 11.09
C GLN A 35 0.50 -22.98 10.08
N VAL A 36 1.72 -22.45 10.23
CA VAL A 36 2.28 -21.51 9.24
C VAL A 36 2.41 -22.18 7.87
N LEU A 37 2.89 -23.43 7.84
CA LEU A 37 3.01 -24.18 6.58
C LEU A 37 1.63 -24.41 5.92
N GLU A 38 0.61 -24.84 6.69
CA GLU A 38 -0.75 -25.02 6.20
C GLU A 38 -1.35 -23.72 5.62
N VAL A 39 -1.17 -22.60 6.31
CA VAL A 39 -1.65 -21.28 5.85
C VAL A 39 -0.97 -20.87 4.54
N VAL A 40 0.35 -20.99 4.46
CA VAL A 40 1.09 -20.59 3.25
C VAL A 40 0.73 -21.49 2.07
N GLN A 41 0.58 -22.81 2.28
CA GLN A 41 0.15 -23.75 1.24
C GLN A 41 -1.27 -23.45 0.75
N TYR A 42 -2.21 -23.20 1.66
CA TYR A 42 -3.58 -22.82 1.31
C TYR A 42 -3.61 -21.59 0.38
N TRP A 43 -2.81 -20.57 0.68
CA TRP A 43 -2.77 -19.37 -0.15
C TRP A 43 -2.06 -19.58 -1.49
N ILE A 44 -1.08 -20.49 -1.57
CA ILE A 44 -0.48 -20.88 -2.85
C ILE A 44 -1.53 -21.58 -3.74
N GLU A 45 -2.31 -22.51 -3.19
CA GLU A 45 -3.39 -23.19 -3.90
C GLU A 45 -4.45 -22.18 -4.36
N THR A 46 -4.93 -21.33 -3.45
CA THR A 46 -5.90 -20.28 -3.75
C THR A 46 -5.42 -19.34 -4.86
N ALA A 47 -4.19 -18.87 -4.79
CA ALA A 47 -3.58 -18.01 -5.79
C ALA A 47 -3.44 -18.70 -7.15
N THR A 48 -3.15 -20.01 -7.14
CA THR A 48 -3.08 -20.84 -8.36
C THR A 48 -4.44 -21.00 -9.00
N ASP A 49 -5.46 -21.34 -8.23
CA ASP A 49 -6.84 -21.53 -8.71
C ASP A 49 -7.44 -20.25 -9.28
N LYS A 50 -7.17 -19.11 -8.63
CA LYS A 50 -7.57 -17.77 -9.11
C LYS A 50 -6.74 -17.30 -10.30
N GLY A 51 -5.61 -17.94 -10.59
CA GLY A 51 -4.72 -17.62 -11.70
C GLY A 51 -4.02 -16.27 -11.56
N VAL A 52 -3.76 -15.81 -10.33
CA VAL A 52 -2.99 -14.58 -10.11
C VAL A 52 -1.51 -14.81 -10.40
N PHE A 53 -0.79 -13.71 -10.72
CA PHE A 53 0.63 -13.81 -11.09
C PHE A 53 1.54 -13.84 -9.87
N HIS A 54 1.18 -13.13 -8.81
CA HIS A 54 2.03 -12.98 -7.63
C HIS A 54 1.25 -13.23 -6.34
N LEU A 55 1.86 -13.96 -5.42
CA LEU A 55 1.42 -14.08 -4.04
C LEU A 55 2.43 -13.39 -3.14
N HIS A 56 1.96 -12.43 -2.37
CA HIS A 56 2.77 -11.68 -1.41
C HIS A 56 2.37 -12.06 0.02
N PHE A 57 3.37 -12.21 0.88
CA PHE A 57 3.19 -12.20 2.32
C PHE A 57 3.90 -10.99 2.91
N VAL A 58 3.22 -10.32 3.84
CA VAL A 58 3.74 -9.19 4.61
C VAL A 58 3.73 -9.58 6.07
N VAL A 59 4.91 -9.63 6.68
CA VAL A 59 5.11 -10.12 8.04
C VAL A 59 5.96 -9.11 8.82
N SER A 60 5.57 -8.81 10.06
CA SER A 60 6.41 -7.99 10.93
C SER A 60 7.64 -8.78 11.38
N SER A 61 8.82 -8.15 11.34
CA SER A 61 10.05 -8.72 11.91
C SER A 61 9.94 -8.98 13.44
N LYS A 62 8.94 -8.37 14.08
CA LYS A 62 8.60 -8.58 15.50
C LYS A 62 7.48 -9.60 15.73
N SER A 63 6.94 -10.21 14.66
CA SER A 63 5.93 -11.26 14.80
C SER A 63 6.47 -12.45 15.62
N PRO A 64 5.69 -13.02 16.54
CA PRO A 64 6.07 -14.25 17.23
C PRO A 64 6.24 -15.43 16.25
N ASN A 65 5.69 -15.30 15.04
CA ASN A 65 5.72 -16.34 14.01
C ASN A 65 6.86 -16.13 12.99
N TYR A 66 7.64 -15.04 13.12
CA TYR A 66 8.60 -14.61 12.09
C TYR A 66 9.58 -15.71 11.67
N THR A 67 10.21 -16.40 12.64
CA THR A 67 11.15 -17.49 12.35
C THR A 67 10.50 -18.67 11.63
N HIS A 68 9.24 -18.96 11.94
CA HIS A 68 8.48 -20.00 11.22
C HIS A 68 8.20 -19.59 9.78
N TYR A 69 7.85 -18.32 9.55
CA TYR A 69 7.67 -17.79 8.19
C TYR A 69 8.96 -17.83 7.37
N GLU A 70 10.09 -17.39 7.92
CA GLU A 70 11.38 -17.44 7.21
C GLU A 70 11.69 -18.87 6.72
N GLU A 71 11.55 -19.88 7.59
CA GLU A 71 11.82 -21.28 7.24
C GLU A 71 10.83 -21.78 6.16
N VAL A 72 9.54 -21.51 6.32
CA VAL A 72 8.49 -21.92 5.38
C VAL A 72 8.69 -21.22 4.04
N PHE A 73 8.99 -19.93 4.03
CA PHE A 73 9.20 -19.15 2.81
C PHE A 73 10.42 -19.64 2.04
N GLN A 74 11.53 -19.92 2.72
CA GLN A 74 12.70 -20.51 2.10
C GLN A 74 12.36 -21.87 1.45
N ARG A 75 11.67 -22.77 2.18
CA ARG A 75 11.25 -24.09 1.69
C ARG A 75 10.29 -24.01 0.51
N LEU A 76 9.36 -23.05 0.51
CA LEU A 76 8.35 -22.87 -0.53
C LEU A 76 8.76 -21.86 -1.61
N GLN A 77 10.05 -21.48 -1.66
CA GLN A 77 10.65 -20.64 -2.70
C GLN A 77 10.04 -19.23 -2.82
N PHE A 78 9.60 -18.65 -1.70
CA PHE A 78 9.34 -17.23 -1.66
C PHE A 78 10.67 -16.45 -1.69
N GLN A 79 10.64 -15.31 -2.36
CA GLN A 79 11.77 -14.40 -2.42
C GLN A 79 11.52 -13.20 -1.53
N TYR A 80 12.48 -12.88 -0.67
CA TYR A 80 12.48 -11.61 0.03
C TYR A 80 12.55 -10.46 -0.98
N GLN A 81 11.69 -9.47 -0.80
CA GLN A 81 11.63 -8.31 -1.69
C GLN A 81 12.22 -7.06 -1.03
N LYS A 82 11.71 -6.72 0.13
CA LYS A 82 12.10 -5.49 0.84
C LYS A 82 11.63 -5.47 2.28
N SER A 83 12.31 -4.66 3.09
CA SER A 83 11.82 -4.19 4.38
C SER A 83 11.10 -2.86 4.20
N CYS A 84 10.00 -2.68 4.91
CA CYS A 84 9.23 -1.44 4.90
C CYS A 84 9.05 -0.92 6.32
N VAL A 85 9.16 0.39 6.47
CA VAL A 85 8.78 1.10 7.69
C VAL A 85 7.28 1.33 7.67
N THR A 86 6.58 0.97 8.74
CA THR A 86 5.15 1.20 8.92
C THR A 86 4.93 2.29 9.96
N VAL A 87 4.02 3.19 9.67
CA VAL A 87 3.64 4.31 10.54
C VAL A 87 2.14 4.37 10.78
N LEU A 88 1.74 4.97 11.90
CA LEU A 88 0.36 5.26 12.28
C LEU A 88 0.19 6.75 12.52
N LYS A 89 -0.97 7.29 12.15
CA LYS A 89 -1.41 8.63 12.51
C LYS A 89 -2.88 8.61 12.91
N ASP A 90 -3.18 9.05 14.13
CA ASP A 90 -4.54 9.38 14.54
C ASP A 90 -5.04 10.60 13.77
N LEU A 91 -6.26 10.55 13.23
CA LEU A 91 -6.81 11.61 12.39
C LEU A 91 -7.78 12.52 13.13
N SER A 92 -8.05 12.29 14.41
CA SER A 92 -9.02 13.08 15.21
C SER A 92 -8.72 14.58 15.17
N ASP A 93 -7.46 14.96 15.32
CA ASP A 93 -7.00 16.34 15.37
C ASP A 93 -6.55 16.91 14.02
N VAL A 94 -6.64 16.11 12.94
CA VAL A 94 -6.27 16.59 11.60
C VAL A 94 -7.33 17.56 11.11
N THR A 95 -6.88 18.72 10.64
CA THR A 95 -7.71 19.81 10.09
C THR A 95 -7.28 20.11 8.66
N ASP A 96 -8.16 20.79 7.92
CA ASP A 96 -7.80 21.26 6.59
C ASP A 96 -6.66 22.28 6.68
N VAL A 97 -5.73 22.16 5.73
CA VAL A 97 -4.57 23.04 5.62
C VAL A 97 -4.60 23.80 4.30
N GLU A 98 -4.20 25.05 4.35
CA GLU A 98 -4.02 25.86 3.15
C GLU A 98 -2.73 25.43 2.43
N VAL A 99 -2.88 25.07 1.16
CA VAL A 99 -1.78 24.57 0.32
C VAL A 99 -1.71 25.35 -0.99
N PRO A 100 -0.52 25.52 -1.61
CA PRO A 100 -0.35 26.31 -2.82
C PRO A 100 -0.75 25.58 -4.11
N PHE A 101 -1.58 24.56 -4.03
CA PHE A 101 -2.08 23.78 -5.15
C PHE A 101 -3.56 23.42 -4.98
N THR A 102 -4.22 23.08 -6.06
CA THR A 102 -5.58 22.53 -6.06
C THR A 102 -5.53 21.05 -6.40
N LEU A 103 -6.50 20.28 -5.88
CA LEU A 103 -6.68 18.88 -6.23
C LEU A 103 -7.76 18.75 -7.29
N LYS A 104 -7.50 17.92 -8.29
CA LYS A 104 -8.44 17.55 -9.36
C LYS A 104 -8.55 16.04 -9.44
N THR A 105 -9.76 15.55 -9.66
CA THR A 105 -10.00 14.12 -9.85
C THR A 105 -9.53 13.65 -11.23
N ILE A 106 -9.38 12.34 -11.38
CA ILE A 106 -9.09 11.72 -12.69
C ILE A 106 -10.15 12.09 -13.75
N ASP A 107 -11.42 12.25 -13.35
CA ASP A 107 -12.50 12.63 -14.24
C ASP A 107 -12.36 14.07 -14.74
N GLU A 108 -11.83 14.98 -13.92
CA GLU A 108 -11.59 16.37 -14.29
C GLU A 108 -10.39 16.55 -15.22
N VAL A 109 -9.33 15.76 -15.03
CA VAL A 109 -8.11 15.88 -15.84
C VAL A 109 -8.06 14.92 -17.03
N GLY A 110 -8.88 13.87 -17.00
CA GLY A 110 -8.87 12.76 -17.94
C GLY A 110 -7.83 11.70 -17.61
N GLU A 111 -8.20 10.43 -17.85
CA GLU A 111 -7.38 9.27 -17.49
C GLU A 111 -5.96 9.30 -18.09
N GLY A 112 -5.82 9.71 -19.36
CA GLY A 112 -4.53 9.81 -20.03
C GLY A 112 -3.58 10.80 -19.35
N THR A 113 -4.09 11.97 -18.95
CA THR A 113 -3.34 12.99 -18.22
C THR A 113 -2.97 12.49 -16.82
N PHE A 114 -3.92 11.89 -16.11
CA PHE A 114 -3.68 11.30 -14.78
C PHE A 114 -2.54 10.27 -14.82
N LYS A 115 -2.60 9.30 -15.72
CA LYS A 115 -1.56 8.27 -15.90
C LYS A 115 -0.20 8.88 -16.23
N THR A 116 -0.17 9.93 -17.06
CA THR A 116 1.07 10.61 -17.44
C THR A 116 1.72 11.26 -16.21
N ILE A 117 0.95 11.99 -15.39
CA ILE A 117 1.44 12.65 -14.19
C ILE A 117 1.87 11.60 -13.13
N TRP A 118 1.11 10.52 -12.99
CA TRP A 118 1.46 9.44 -12.08
C TRP A 118 2.79 8.80 -12.48
N LEU A 119 2.94 8.43 -13.74
CA LEU A 119 4.19 7.87 -14.27
C LEU A 119 5.38 8.84 -14.09
N GLU A 120 5.17 10.14 -14.36
CA GLU A 120 6.17 11.17 -14.12
C GLU A 120 6.57 11.23 -12.63
N SER A 121 5.60 11.15 -11.71
CA SER A 121 5.85 11.19 -10.27
C SER A 121 6.58 9.92 -9.76
N MET A 122 6.55 8.82 -10.50
CA MET A 122 7.33 7.61 -10.20
C MET A 122 8.79 7.71 -10.69
N ARG A 123 9.07 8.58 -11.65
CA ARG A 123 10.42 8.70 -12.25
C ARG A 123 11.47 9.07 -11.21
N ASP A 124 12.62 8.40 -11.26
CA ASP A 124 13.75 8.59 -10.33
C ASP A 124 13.39 8.35 -8.86
N SER A 125 12.36 7.53 -8.60
CA SER A 125 12.00 7.08 -7.27
C SER A 125 12.42 5.63 -7.04
N ILE A 126 12.39 5.19 -5.78
CA ILE A 126 12.70 3.79 -5.42
C ILE A 126 11.70 2.82 -6.07
N HIS A 127 10.49 3.29 -6.39
CA HIS A 127 9.44 2.51 -7.05
C HIS A 127 9.66 2.29 -8.56
N THR A 128 10.69 2.88 -9.18
CA THR A 128 10.99 2.67 -10.61
C THR A 128 11.32 1.22 -10.99
N LYS A 129 11.43 0.32 -10.02
CA LYS A 129 11.62 -1.12 -10.23
C LYS A 129 10.33 -1.94 -10.18
N GLU A 130 9.17 -1.30 -10.13
CA GLU A 130 7.91 -2.02 -10.17
C GLU A 130 7.72 -2.71 -11.51
N THR A 131 7.25 -3.96 -11.45
CA THR A 131 7.07 -4.81 -12.63
C THR A 131 5.77 -4.53 -13.38
N LEU A 132 4.84 -3.76 -12.75
CA LEU A 132 3.54 -3.43 -13.31
C LEU A 132 3.60 -2.14 -14.13
N SER A 133 2.92 -2.13 -15.29
CA SER A 133 2.68 -0.91 -16.05
C SER A 133 1.70 0.01 -15.32
N ILE A 134 1.66 1.29 -15.72
CA ILE A 134 0.71 2.26 -15.14
C ILE A 134 -0.76 1.84 -15.34
N ASP A 135 -1.07 1.18 -16.46
CA ASP A 135 -2.40 0.63 -16.73
C ASP A 135 -2.74 -0.51 -15.75
N GLN A 136 -1.77 -1.37 -15.48
CA GLN A 136 -1.94 -2.48 -14.52
C GLN A 136 -2.05 -1.97 -13.09
N LEU A 137 -1.30 -0.92 -12.71
CA LEU A 137 -1.42 -0.29 -11.40
C LEU A 137 -2.79 0.36 -11.21
N LEU A 138 -3.28 1.10 -12.20
CA LEU A 138 -4.61 1.70 -12.13
C LEU A 138 -5.70 0.63 -12.07
N TYR A 139 -5.59 -0.42 -12.88
CA TYR A 139 -6.54 -1.54 -12.84
C TYR A 139 -6.54 -2.27 -11.49
N ALA A 140 -5.35 -2.50 -10.91
CA ALA A 140 -5.23 -3.10 -9.58
C ALA A 140 -5.93 -2.24 -8.51
N PHE A 141 -5.70 -0.90 -8.54
CA PHE A 141 -6.39 0.04 -7.66
C PHE A 141 -7.92 -0.01 -7.83
N GLN A 142 -8.41 0.01 -9.08
CA GLN A 142 -9.84 -0.11 -9.37
C GLN A 142 -10.46 -1.39 -8.80
N THR A 143 -9.75 -2.51 -8.95
CA THR A 143 -10.21 -3.82 -8.47
C THR A 143 -10.21 -3.90 -6.94
N GLU A 144 -9.20 -3.31 -6.31
CA GLU A 144 -9.03 -3.32 -4.86
C GLU A 144 -10.04 -2.41 -4.16
N ILE A 145 -10.26 -1.20 -4.68
CA ILE A 145 -11.14 -0.21 -4.05
C ILE A 145 -12.61 -0.41 -4.46
N GLY A 146 -12.86 -0.88 -5.68
CA GLY A 146 -14.22 -1.11 -6.18
C GLY A 146 -14.94 0.19 -6.58
N GLY A 147 -16.24 0.29 -6.27
CA GLY A 147 -17.06 1.44 -6.68
C GLY A 147 -16.53 2.79 -6.20
N ARG A 148 -16.67 3.85 -7.05
CA ARG A 148 -16.21 5.22 -6.79
C ARG A 148 -14.68 5.40 -6.69
N TRP A 149 -13.87 4.43 -7.17
CA TRP A 149 -12.41 4.50 -7.20
C TRP A 149 -11.88 5.80 -7.85
N ASN A 150 -12.58 6.35 -8.84
CA ASN A 150 -12.23 7.56 -9.56
C ASN A 150 -12.19 8.82 -8.66
N GLU A 151 -12.99 8.87 -7.61
CA GLU A 151 -13.00 9.96 -6.64
C GLU A 151 -11.73 9.97 -5.76
N HIS A 152 -11.04 8.84 -5.70
CA HIS A 152 -9.80 8.66 -4.94
C HIS A 152 -8.52 8.85 -5.78
N CYS A 153 -8.65 9.08 -7.08
CA CYS A 153 -7.53 9.35 -7.98
C CYS A 153 -7.35 10.87 -8.16
N LEU A 154 -6.44 11.47 -7.39
CA LEU A 154 -6.29 12.92 -7.29
C LEU A 154 -4.94 13.40 -7.83
N VAL A 155 -4.98 14.44 -8.66
CA VAL A 155 -3.80 15.18 -9.14
C VAL A 155 -3.75 16.53 -8.44
N ALA A 156 -2.59 16.88 -7.87
CA ALA A 156 -2.32 18.22 -7.39
C ALA A 156 -1.73 19.07 -8.52
N VAL A 157 -2.28 20.27 -8.72
CA VAL A 157 -1.82 21.24 -9.72
C VAL A 157 -1.63 22.62 -9.10
N GLN A 158 -0.54 23.31 -9.45
CA GLN A 158 -0.28 24.69 -9.11
C GLN A 158 -0.39 25.56 -10.39
N GLY A 159 -1.52 26.24 -10.54
CA GLY A 159 -1.86 26.84 -11.82
C GLY A 159 -2.08 25.77 -12.89
N GLU A 160 -1.22 25.72 -13.89
CA GLU A 160 -1.24 24.69 -14.96
C GLU A 160 -0.19 23.59 -14.71
N ASP A 161 0.73 23.78 -13.79
CA ASP A 161 1.84 22.87 -13.55
C ASP A 161 1.43 21.70 -12.64
N PRO A 162 1.66 20.44 -13.05
CA PRO A 162 1.42 19.28 -12.19
C PRO A 162 2.42 19.25 -11.03
N VAL A 163 1.92 19.03 -9.83
CA VAL A 163 2.72 18.90 -8.60
C VAL A 163 2.94 17.43 -8.24
N GLY A 164 1.89 16.62 -8.35
CA GLY A 164 1.97 15.20 -7.99
C GLY A 164 0.62 14.51 -7.98
N VAL A 165 0.61 13.28 -7.48
CA VAL A 165 -0.56 12.41 -7.44
C VAL A 165 -0.71 11.83 -6.03
N ILE A 166 -1.96 11.70 -5.56
CA ILE A 166 -2.32 11.00 -4.34
C ILE A 166 -3.56 10.11 -4.59
N LEU A 167 -3.56 8.91 -4.01
CA LEU A 167 -4.67 7.96 -4.07
C LEU A 167 -5.08 7.54 -2.64
N PRO A 168 -5.81 8.42 -1.90
CA PRO A 168 -6.32 8.12 -0.57
C PRO A 168 -7.54 7.22 -0.63
N HIS A 169 -7.67 6.25 0.28
CA HIS A 169 -8.83 5.37 0.36
C HIS A 169 -9.03 4.81 1.77
N ILE A 170 -10.22 4.30 2.04
CA ILE A 170 -10.46 3.42 3.18
C ILE A 170 -10.01 2.02 2.78
N GLU A 171 -9.23 1.41 3.63
CA GLU A 171 -8.67 0.09 3.38
C GLU A 171 -9.77 -0.97 3.25
N PRO A 172 -9.79 -1.76 2.17
CA PRO A 172 -10.75 -2.83 1.98
C PRO A 172 -10.81 -3.80 3.17
N GLY A 173 -12.02 -4.14 3.60
CA GLY A 173 -12.23 -4.99 4.78
C GLY A 173 -12.21 -4.26 6.12
N THR A 174 -11.97 -2.93 6.12
CA THR A 174 -12.10 -2.05 7.29
C THR A 174 -13.13 -0.96 7.03
N VAL A 175 -13.49 -0.20 8.08
CA VAL A 175 -14.43 0.94 7.96
C VAL A 175 -13.78 2.27 8.34
N GLU A 176 -12.60 2.25 8.95
CA GLU A 176 -11.97 3.43 9.56
C GLU A 176 -10.46 3.53 9.35
N GLU A 177 -9.84 2.54 8.68
CA GLU A 177 -8.43 2.57 8.35
C GLU A 177 -8.20 3.32 7.04
N GLY A 178 -7.57 4.48 7.12
CA GLY A 178 -7.13 5.25 5.96
C GLY A 178 -5.79 4.78 5.43
N ARG A 179 -5.67 4.66 4.11
CA ARG A 179 -4.44 4.31 3.39
C ARG A 179 -4.18 5.25 2.22
N LEU A 180 -2.95 5.28 1.77
CA LEU A 180 -2.57 5.86 0.49
C LEU A 180 -2.02 4.75 -0.41
N PHE A 181 -2.76 4.39 -1.45
CA PHE A 181 -2.26 3.46 -2.45
C PHE A 181 -0.99 4.00 -3.12
N TYR A 182 -0.97 5.31 -3.36
CA TYR A 182 0.19 6.00 -3.88
C TYR A 182 0.23 7.46 -3.44
N LEU A 183 1.44 7.98 -3.25
CA LEU A 183 1.75 9.41 -3.13
C LEU A 183 3.07 9.68 -3.86
N GLY A 184 3.07 10.62 -4.78
CA GLY A 184 4.29 11.02 -5.48
C GLY A 184 4.28 12.46 -5.95
N VAL A 185 5.48 13.06 -5.99
CA VAL A 185 5.73 14.42 -6.48
C VAL A 185 6.54 14.33 -7.76
N VAL A 186 6.13 15.07 -8.79
CA VAL A 186 6.88 15.13 -10.05
C VAL A 186 8.28 15.72 -9.84
N PRO A 187 9.32 15.27 -10.59
CA PRO A 187 10.72 15.61 -10.30
C PRO A 187 11.03 17.09 -10.15
N ASN A 188 10.48 17.95 -11.01
CA ASN A 188 10.71 19.42 -11.00
C ASN A 188 10.05 20.14 -9.80
N MET A 189 9.16 19.48 -9.08
CA MET A 189 8.50 19.99 -7.86
C MET A 189 9.11 19.42 -6.57
N ARG A 190 10.03 18.47 -6.65
CA ARG A 190 10.71 17.90 -5.47
C ARG A 190 11.60 18.93 -4.78
N GLY A 191 11.96 18.66 -3.52
CA GLY A 191 12.82 19.55 -2.72
C GLY A 191 12.13 20.82 -2.19
N LYS A 192 10.86 21.07 -2.53
CA LYS A 192 10.08 22.26 -2.16
C LYS A 192 9.01 21.98 -1.09
N ARG A 193 9.11 20.89 -0.35
CA ARG A 193 8.18 20.41 0.69
C ARG A 193 6.80 19.97 0.18
N TYR A 194 6.56 19.90 -1.13
CA TYR A 194 5.27 19.47 -1.67
C TYR A 194 4.86 18.07 -1.23
N GLY A 195 5.82 17.13 -1.04
CA GLY A 195 5.51 15.79 -0.53
C GLY A 195 4.85 15.81 0.86
N ALA A 196 5.37 16.64 1.78
CA ALA A 196 4.77 16.80 3.11
C ALA A 196 3.38 17.45 3.03
N MET A 197 3.21 18.50 2.21
CA MET A 197 1.92 19.18 2.02
C MET A 197 0.88 18.27 1.38
N LEU A 198 1.27 17.47 0.36
CA LEU A 198 0.38 16.49 -0.27
C LEU A 198 -0.07 15.41 0.72
N HIS A 199 0.85 14.92 1.53
CA HIS A 199 0.54 13.92 2.56
C HIS A 199 -0.38 14.50 3.64
N GLU A 200 -0.13 15.71 4.11
CA GLU A 200 -0.97 16.40 5.09
C GLU A 200 -2.40 16.58 4.55
N LYS A 201 -2.53 17.05 3.29
CA LYS A 201 -3.83 17.17 2.62
C LYS A 201 -4.52 15.81 2.43
N ALA A 202 -3.76 14.76 2.12
CA ALA A 202 -4.28 13.41 2.02
C ALA A 202 -4.80 12.87 3.35
N LEU A 203 -4.11 13.15 4.47
CA LEU A 203 -4.59 12.81 5.82
C LEU A 203 -5.94 13.48 6.13
N TYR A 204 -6.11 14.75 5.76
CA TYR A 204 -7.37 15.44 5.90
C TYR A 204 -8.47 14.79 5.03
N ILE A 205 -8.18 14.47 3.77
CA ILE A 205 -9.14 13.77 2.89
C ILE A 205 -9.53 12.42 3.46
N LEU A 206 -8.58 11.64 3.99
CA LEU A 206 -8.88 10.36 4.63
C LEU A 206 -9.86 10.52 5.80
N LYS A 207 -9.69 11.55 6.63
CA LYS A 207 -10.63 11.88 7.70
C LYS A 207 -12.02 12.21 7.15
N GLU A 208 -12.12 13.04 6.11
CA GLU A 208 -13.39 13.44 5.50
C GLU A 208 -14.16 12.25 4.88
N ILE A 209 -13.45 11.25 4.38
CA ILE A 209 -14.09 10.02 3.86
C ILE A 209 -14.35 8.96 4.94
N GLY A 210 -14.08 9.26 6.22
CA GLY A 210 -14.49 8.46 7.37
C GLY A 210 -13.35 7.69 8.07
N ALA A 211 -12.08 7.88 7.70
CA ALA A 211 -10.99 7.26 8.44
C ALA A 211 -10.81 7.90 9.82
N SER A 212 -10.62 7.09 10.85
CA SER A 212 -10.25 7.55 12.19
C SER A 212 -8.74 7.53 12.41
N TYR A 213 -8.03 6.69 11.68
CA TYR A 213 -6.56 6.62 11.67
C TYR A 213 -6.01 6.30 10.28
N TYR A 214 -4.75 6.65 10.08
CA TYR A 214 -3.98 6.37 8.88
C TYR A 214 -2.88 5.37 9.19
N ILE A 215 -2.72 4.36 8.33
CA ILE A 215 -1.55 3.48 8.30
C ILE A 215 -0.80 3.73 6.99
N GLY A 216 0.46 4.13 7.11
CA GLY A 216 1.36 4.30 5.97
C GLY A 216 2.50 3.30 5.99
N SER A 217 2.98 2.92 4.80
CA SER A 217 4.16 2.09 4.67
C SER A 217 5.05 2.60 3.56
N THR A 218 6.36 2.52 3.76
CA THR A 218 7.33 2.87 2.72
C THR A 218 8.56 1.98 2.84
N ASP A 219 9.28 1.83 1.72
CA ASP A 219 10.56 1.12 1.70
C ASP A 219 11.52 1.74 2.72
N GLU A 220 12.25 0.90 3.46
CA GLU A 220 13.22 1.33 4.46
C GLU A 220 14.28 2.28 3.89
N MET A 221 14.61 2.11 2.61
CA MET A 221 15.57 2.96 1.91
C MET A 221 14.96 4.29 1.40
N ASN A 222 13.64 4.50 1.57
CA ASN A 222 12.95 5.72 1.12
C ASN A 222 13.03 6.84 2.16
N ASP A 223 14.20 7.45 2.32
CA ASP A 223 14.41 8.53 3.28
C ASP A 223 13.49 9.73 3.02
N ALA A 224 13.15 10.00 1.75
CA ALA A 224 12.25 11.09 1.41
C ALA A 224 10.84 10.86 2.00
N MET A 225 10.28 9.66 1.88
CA MET A 225 8.96 9.37 2.43
C MET A 225 8.98 9.22 3.95
N LYS A 226 10.05 8.66 4.53
CA LYS A 226 10.25 8.66 5.99
C LYS A 226 10.24 10.08 6.56
N GLN A 227 10.88 11.04 5.86
CA GLN A 227 10.87 12.44 6.26
C GLN A 227 9.47 13.08 6.11
N VAL A 228 8.67 12.67 5.11
CA VAL A 228 7.26 13.09 4.97
C VAL A 228 6.45 12.62 6.18
N PHE A 229 6.57 11.35 6.56
CA PHE A 229 5.92 10.79 7.75
C PHE A 229 6.29 11.53 9.03
N PHE A 230 7.59 11.78 9.22
CA PHE A 230 8.09 12.54 10.38
C PHE A 230 7.51 13.96 10.42
N ASN A 231 7.53 14.69 9.30
CA ASN A 231 7.02 16.06 9.22
C ASN A 231 5.51 16.17 9.54
N ASN A 232 4.76 15.10 9.29
CA ASN A 232 3.32 15.01 9.55
C ASN A 232 3.01 14.29 10.88
N ASN A 233 4.00 14.14 11.76
CA ASN A 233 3.85 13.55 13.10
C ASN A 233 3.23 12.13 13.06
N CYS A 234 3.60 11.32 12.07
CA CYS A 234 3.27 9.91 12.05
C CYS A 234 4.16 9.14 13.04
N ILE A 235 3.58 8.23 13.79
CA ILE A 235 4.29 7.40 14.78
C ILE A 235 4.76 6.11 14.09
N GLN A 236 6.05 5.81 14.15
CA GLN A 236 6.59 4.57 13.61
C GLN A 236 6.16 3.39 14.48
N LEU A 237 5.44 2.42 13.88
CA LEU A 237 5.00 1.18 14.54
C LEU A 237 6.09 0.12 14.53
N GLY A 238 6.81 -0.03 13.42
CA GLY A 238 7.83 -1.05 13.24
C GLY A 238 8.23 -1.22 11.79
N GLU A 239 8.89 -2.33 11.53
CA GLU A 239 9.29 -2.78 10.21
C GLU A 239 8.51 -4.03 9.83
N ILE A 240 8.08 -4.06 8.59
CA ILE A 240 7.43 -5.21 7.97
C ILE A 240 8.27 -5.67 6.78
N GLU A 241 8.27 -6.96 6.55
CA GLU A 241 9.01 -7.56 5.44
C GLU A 241 8.05 -8.15 4.43
N LYS A 242 8.33 -7.89 3.16
CA LYS A 242 7.55 -8.42 2.03
C LYS A 242 8.29 -9.57 1.38
N PHE A 243 7.61 -10.70 1.31
CA PHE A 243 8.05 -11.90 0.61
C PHE A 243 7.11 -12.17 -0.57
N THR A 244 7.66 -12.55 -1.71
CA THR A 244 6.88 -12.76 -2.94
C THR A 244 7.18 -14.11 -3.55
N ARG A 245 6.12 -14.79 -3.99
CA ARG A 245 6.21 -15.96 -4.84
C ARG A 245 5.51 -15.70 -6.18
N VAL A 246 6.21 -15.97 -7.28
CA VAL A 246 5.58 -15.99 -8.62
C VAL A 246 4.75 -17.26 -8.73
N ILE A 247 3.47 -17.11 -9.02
CA ILE A 247 2.53 -18.21 -9.27
C ILE A 247 2.55 -18.47 -10.78
N ARG A 248 3.02 -19.63 -11.18
CA ARG A 248 3.01 -20.04 -12.60
C ARG A 248 1.77 -20.88 -12.85
N LYS A 249 1.05 -20.55 -13.92
CA LYS A 249 0.05 -21.49 -14.46
C LYS A 249 0.78 -22.73 -14.92
N GLY A 250 0.36 -23.90 -14.41
CA GLY A 250 0.85 -25.20 -14.84
C GLY A 250 0.46 -25.50 -16.29
#